data_3907fb92468104946715e6c37026be12
#
_entry.id   3907fb92468104946715e6c37026be12
#
_cell.length_a   1.000
_cell.length_b   1.000
_cell.length_c   1.000
_cell.angle_alpha   90.00
_cell.angle_beta   90.00
_cell.angle_gamma   90.00
#
_symmetry.space_group_name_H-M   'P 1'
#
loop_
_entity.id
_entity.type
_entity.pdbx_description
1 polymer ?
#
loop_
_entity_poly.entity_id
_entity_poly.type
_entity_poly.pdbx_seq_one_letter_code
_entity_poly.pdbx_strand_id
1 'polypeptide(L)'
;MAVLYVGSYTQGIDGALTGSEGIYAFHLNEGTGVVSLLQTVKNVTNPSFLAYHNGHLYACEELPDKAMVVAYKRNSNGTIEELNRKEARGAAACHISVHPFKSLAIVSNYVSGNILSFSLREDGGIGALCDDRQHTGHGTDAVRQEQQHTHSATVEPCGRYAAVADLGQDRVFLYDFDAEGRFRLCGNPIVVPDGEGPRHIAFSSDSAHAYLVTEMGNHVLHYTCRNMEWELVQTLPILPEDFERTPLVLAADIHVSPDEKFVYASNRGWNGITAYHRNADGQLSLCGRYQCGGEWPRNFCISPDGAWIVVANQNSGTMTLLPRNCETGEWRASVREVQVPQAVCVLWTED
;
A
#
# COMPACT_ATOMS: atom_id res chain seq x y z
N MET A 1 -2.61 -15.51 16.97
CA MET A 1 -1.78 -14.47 17.64
C MET A 1 -1.44 -13.40 16.63
N ALA A 2 -1.88 -12.17 16.86
CA ALA A 2 -1.64 -11.07 15.91
C ALA A 2 -0.19 -10.61 15.96
N VAL A 3 0.41 -10.48 14.78
CA VAL A 3 1.75 -9.93 14.60
C VAL A 3 1.68 -8.77 13.60
N LEU A 4 2.27 -7.63 13.99
CA LEU A 4 2.44 -6.47 13.14
C LEU A 4 3.87 -6.43 12.60
N TYR A 5 4.02 -6.37 11.27
CA TYR A 5 5.30 -6.08 10.64
C TYR A 5 5.30 -4.64 10.18
N VAL A 6 6.34 -3.89 10.54
CA VAL A 6 6.49 -2.48 10.18
C VAL A 6 7.77 -2.29 9.37
N GLY A 7 7.61 -1.86 8.14
CA GLY A 7 8.70 -1.43 7.28
C GLY A 7 9.03 0.05 7.50
N SER A 8 10.28 0.42 7.31
CA SER A 8 10.76 1.76 7.63
C SER A 8 11.85 2.23 6.66
N TYR A 9 12.04 3.54 6.54
CA TYR A 9 13.21 4.07 5.83
C TYR A 9 14.42 4.08 6.75
N THR A 10 15.44 3.30 6.43
CA THR A 10 16.72 3.22 7.17
C THR A 10 17.70 4.30 6.72
N GLN A 11 17.52 4.82 5.50
CA GLN A 11 18.36 5.85 4.89
C GLN A 11 17.46 6.88 4.18
N GLY A 12 17.86 8.16 4.24
CA GLY A 12 17.31 9.21 3.40
C GLY A 12 17.76 9.11 1.94
N ILE A 13 17.22 9.97 1.08
CA ILE A 13 17.58 10.04 -0.35
C ILE A 13 19.07 10.37 -0.53
N ASP A 14 19.66 11.11 0.39
CA ASP A 14 21.08 11.46 0.47
C ASP A 14 21.97 10.33 1.05
N GLY A 15 21.38 9.19 1.41
CA GLY A 15 22.07 8.07 2.06
C GLY A 15 22.32 8.24 3.55
N ALA A 16 21.92 9.36 4.17
CA ALA A 16 22.08 9.58 5.60
C ALA A 16 21.20 8.60 6.39
N LEU A 17 21.75 8.05 7.49
CA LEU A 17 21.00 7.14 8.37
C LEU A 17 19.90 7.90 9.11
N THR A 18 18.71 7.32 9.16
CA THR A 18 17.52 7.94 9.76
C THR A 18 17.28 7.56 11.22
N GLY A 19 18.12 6.64 11.76
CA GLY A 19 17.90 6.03 13.07
C GLY A 19 16.94 4.82 13.06
N SER A 20 16.34 4.50 11.91
CA SER A 20 15.59 3.25 11.74
C SER A 20 16.52 2.09 11.38
N GLU A 21 16.12 0.87 11.71
CA GLU A 21 16.95 -0.32 11.55
C GLU A 21 16.43 -1.33 10.52
N GLY A 22 15.24 -1.13 9.93
CA GLY A 22 14.71 -2.02 8.90
C GLY A 22 13.27 -2.47 9.14
N ILE A 23 13.00 -3.78 9.26
CA ILE A 23 11.67 -4.31 9.55
C ILE A 23 11.56 -4.62 11.04
N TYR A 24 10.49 -4.11 11.67
CA TYR A 24 10.15 -4.41 13.05
C TYR A 24 8.97 -5.37 13.09
N ALA A 25 9.08 -6.45 13.85
CA ALA A 25 7.99 -7.36 14.15
C ALA A 25 7.51 -7.15 15.58
N PHE A 26 6.20 -6.97 15.77
CA PHE A 26 5.60 -6.77 17.07
C PHE A 26 4.51 -7.81 17.31
N HIS A 27 4.43 -8.31 18.52
CA HIS A 27 3.27 -9.04 19.03
C HIS A 27 2.22 -8.04 19.53
N LEU A 28 0.98 -8.19 19.13
CA LEU A 28 -0.16 -7.41 19.61
C LEU A 28 -1.11 -8.29 20.42
N ASN A 29 -1.42 -7.87 21.64
CA ASN A 29 -2.54 -8.39 22.40
C ASN A 29 -3.81 -7.61 22.01
N GLU A 30 -4.65 -8.21 21.19
CA GLU A 30 -5.85 -7.58 20.61
C GLU A 30 -6.86 -7.13 21.66
N GLY A 31 -7.01 -7.88 22.76
CA GLY A 31 -7.93 -7.55 23.85
C GLY A 31 -7.51 -6.33 24.67
N THR A 32 -6.21 -6.04 24.76
CA THR A 32 -5.67 -4.92 25.55
C THR A 32 -5.02 -3.84 24.70
N GLY A 33 -4.75 -4.12 23.42
CA GLY A 33 -3.97 -3.28 22.51
C GLY A 33 -2.49 -3.13 22.91
N VAL A 34 -1.97 -3.98 23.84
CA VAL A 34 -0.57 -3.93 24.26
C VAL A 34 0.31 -4.52 23.15
N VAL A 35 1.34 -3.76 22.77
CA VAL A 35 2.31 -4.12 21.75
C VAL A 35 3.65 -4.40 22.39
N SER A 36 4.32 -5.47 21.97
CA SER A 36 5.67 -5.82 22.41
C SER A 36 6.55 -6.17 21.21
N LEU A 37 7.79 -5.65 21.18
CA LEU A 37 8.75 -5.94 20.12
C LEU A 37 9.17 -7.41 20.18
N LEU A 38 9.07 -8.11 19.06
CA LEU A 38 9.52 -9.49 18.88
C LEU A 38 10.89 -9.57 18.21
N GLN A 39 11.08 -8.77 17.16
CA GLN A 39 12.28 -8.83 16.34
C GLN A 39 12.52 -7.50 15.63
N THR A 40 13.79 -7.18 15.41
CA THR A 40 14.22 -6.16 14.44
C THR A 40 15.11 -6.83 13.39
N VAL A 41 14.69 -6.77 12.12
CA VAL A 41 15.45 -7.28 10.98
C VAL A 41 16.26 -6.13 10.39
N LYS A 42 17.60 -6.19 10.55
CA LYS A 42 18.51 -5.08 10.21
C LYS A 42 19.18 -5.23 8.84
N ASN A 43 19.12 -6.42 8.25
CA ASN A 43 19.77 -6.73 6.97
C ASN A 43 18.86 -6.41 5.77
N VAL A 44 18.21 -5.23 5.80
CA VAL A 44 17.32 -4.75 4.75
C VAL A 44 17.34 -3.23 4.71
N THR A 45 17.47 -2.67 3.53
CA THR A 45 17.56 -1.20 3.36
C THR A 45 16.24 -0.66 2.84
N ASN A 46 15.71 0.35 3.52
CA ASN A 46 14.46 1.01 3.13
C ASN A 46 13.33 0.01 2.76
N PRO A 47 12.95 -0.93 3.64
CA PRO A 47 11.82 -1.82 3.38
C PRO A 47 10.51 -1.04 3.41
N SER A 48 10.23 -0.31 2.33
CA SER A 48 9.15 0.70 2.27
C SER A 48 7.77 0.11 2.05
N PHE A 49 7.68 -1.12 1.54
CA PHE A 49 6.41 -1.81 1.37
C PHE A 49 6.55 -3.31 1.63
N LEU A 50 5.53 -3.88 2.29
CA LEU A 50 5.47 -5.26 2.71
C LEU A 50 4.22 -5.95 2.15
N ALA A 51 4.35 -7.22 1.78
CA ALA A 51 3.23 -8.09 1.45
C ALA A 51 3.36 -9.41 2.20
N TYR A 52 2.23 -10.03 2.57
CA TYR A 52 2.22 -11.33 3.24
C TYR A 52 1.35 -12.32 2.47
N HIS A 53 1.86 -13.52 2.27
CA HIS A 53 1.12 -14.58 1.61
C HIS A 53 1.63 -15.96 2.06
N ASN A 54 0.71 -16.83 2.48
CA ASN A 54 0.98 -18.24 2.80
C ASN A 54 2.22 -18.46 3.71
N GLY A 55 2.30 -17.74 4.83
CA GLY A 55 3.40 -17.90 5.79
C GLY A 55 4.71 -17.19 5.39
N HIS A 56 4.69 -16.35 4.35
CA HIS A 56 5.88 -15.64 3.87
C HIS A 56 5.64 -14.14 3.81
N LEU A 57 6.66 -13.37 4.22
CA LEU A 57 6.69 -11.93 4.10
C LEU A 57 7.61 -11.56 2.93
N TYR A 58 7.16 -10.58 2.14
CA TYR A 58 7.92 -10.02 1.02
C TYR A 58 8.10 -8.53 1.26
N ALA A 59 9.30 -8.02 1.00
CA ALA A 59 9.63 -6.61 1.17
C ALA A 59 10.28 -6.04 -0.10
N CYS A 60 9.93 -4.78 -0.42
CA CYS A 60 10.72 -3.97 -1.35
C CYS A 60 11.89 -3.32 -0.60
N GLU A 61 13.08 -3.23 -1.23
CA GLU A 61 14.10 -2.27 -0.81
C GLU A 61 14.05 -1.08 -1.78
N GLU A 62 13.52 0.05 -1.30
CA GLU A 62 13.34 1.27 -2.08
C GLU A 62 14.63 2.11 -2.07
N LEU A 63 15.43 1.94 -3.12
CA LEU A 63 16.71 2.61 -3.27
C LEU A 63 16.68 3.51 -4.51
N PRO A 64 17.28 4.71 -4.47
CA PRO A 64 17.13 5.71 -5.53
C PRO A 64 17.71 5.29 -6.88
N ASP A 65 18.71 4.41 -6.88
CA ASP A 65 19.48 3.97 -8.05
C ASP A 65 19.30 2.50 -8.40
N LYS A 66 18.59 1.74 -7.57
CA LYS A 66 18.28 0.33 -7.78
C LYS A 66 17.01 -0.09 -7.06
N ALA A 67 16.51 -1.26 -7.40
CA ALA A 67 15.38 -1.88 -6.73
C ALA A 67 15.73 -3.32 -6.34
N MET A 68 15.33 -3.72 -5.14
CA MET A 68 15.50 -5.09 -4.65
C MET A 68 14.19 -5.60 -4.04
N VAL A 69 14.03 -6.92 -4.03
CA VAL A 69 12.95 -7.60 -3.31
C VAL A 69 13.53 -8.70 -2.45
N VAL A 70 12.97 -8.86 -1.26
CA VAL A 70 13.44 -9.83 -0.26
C VAL A 70 12.27 -10.69 0.19
N ALA A 71 12.46 -12.01 0.23
CA ALA A 71 11.49 -12.95 0.79
C ALA A 71 11.95 -13.46 2.15
N TYR A 72 10.99 -13.56 3.06
CA TYR A 72 11.19 -14.10 4.41
C TYR A 72 10.18 -15.20 4.69
N LYS A 73 10.61 -16.23 5.42
CA LYS A 73 9.73 -17.22 6.04
C LYS A 73 9.31 -16.73 7.42
N ARG A 74 8.01 -16.78 7.72
CA ARG A 74 7.49 -16.52 9.06
C ARG A 74 7.57 -17.79 9.91
N ASN A 75 8.11 -17.67 11.11
CA ASN A 75 8.14 -18.70 12.12
C ASN A 75 6.84 -18.68 12.95
N SER A 76 6.52 -19.77 13.64
CA SER A 76 5.32 -19.90 14.47
C SER A 76 5.25 -18.89 15.61
N ASN A 77 6.37 -18.35 16.07
CA ASN A 77 6.40 -17.27 17.09
C ASN A 77 6.25 -15.86 16.48
N GLY A 78 6.06 -15.72 15.17
CA GLY A 78 5.94 -14.44 14.48
C GLY A 78 7.26 -13.77 14.09
N THR A 79 8.42 -14.37 14.39
CA THR A 79 9.70 -13.90 13.83
C THR A 79 9.84 -14.30 12.36
N ILE A 80 10.71 -13.59 11.62
CA ILE A 80 10.96 -13.88 10.20
C ILE A 80 12.43 -14.16 9.93
N GLU A 81 12.69 -15.03 8.96
CA GLU A 81 14.03 -15.39 8.48
C GLU A 81 14.11 -15.17 6.98
N GLU A 82 15.19 -14.53 6.51
CA GLU A 82 15.41 -14.29 5.09
C GLU A 82 15.62 -15.63 4.35
N LEU A 83 14.82 -15.83 3.30
CA LEU A 83 14.98 -16.95 2.36
C LEU A 83 15.93 -16.58 1.23
N ASN A 84 15.69 -15.46 0.59
CA ASN A 84 16.55 -14.90 -0.45
C ASN A 84 16.13 -13.49 -0.82
N ARG A 85 16.97 -12.84 -1.63
CA ARG A 85 16.69 -11.56 -2.27
C ARG A 85 17.04 -11.59 -3.75
N LYS A 86 16.39 -10.70 -4.51
CA LYS A 86 16.60 -10.56 -5.97
C LYS A 86 16.61 -9.09 -6.33
N GLU A 87 17.40 -8.76 -7.35
CA GLU A 87 17.32 -7.47 -8.02
C GLU A 87 16.02 -7.36 -8.83
N ALA A 88 15.32 -6.24 -8.66
CA ALA A 88 14.06 -5.92 -9.31
C ALA A 88 14.24 -4.94 -10.48
N ARG A 89 15.32 -5.03 -11.21
CA ARG A 89 15.65 -4.26 -12.44
C ARG A 89 14.96 -2.90 -12.51
N GLY A 90 15.65 -1.85 -12.17
CA GLY A 90 15.10 -0.49 -12.11
C GLY A 90 15.46 0.19 -10.80
N ALA A 91 14.69 1.18 -10.40
CA ALA A 91 14.99 2.01 -9.24
C ALA A 91 13.73 2.35 -8.45
N ALA A 92 13.89 2.42 -7.13
CA ALA A 92 12.87 2.74 -6.14
C ALA A 92 11.66 1.78 -6.20
N ALA A 93 11.88 0.50 -5.86
CA ALA A 93 10.78 -0.44 -5.64
C ALA A 93 9.93 0.04 -4.45
N CYS A 94 8.71 0.52 -4.73
CA CYS A 94 7.83 1.15 -3.74
C CYS A 94 6.59 0.34 -3.38
N HIS A 95 6.30 -0.73 -4.12
CA HIS A 95 5.16 -1.58 -3.87
C HIS A 95 5.44 -3.02 -4.30
N ILE A 96 4.99 -3.98 -3.50
CA ILE A 96 4.98 -5.40 -3.82
C ILE A 96 3.63 -6.00 -3.46
N SER A 97 3.09 -6.83 -4.34
CA SER A 97 1.90 -7.65 -4.09
C SER A 97 2.12 -9.09 -4.51
N VAL A 98 1.32 -10.00 -3.98
CA VAL A 98 1.34 -11.41 -4.35
C VAL A 98 -0.01 -11.78 -4.94
N HIS A 99 0.03 -12.51 -6.05
CA HIS A 99 -1.18 -12.98 -6.71
C HIS A 99 -1.88 -14.04 -5.82
N PRO A 100 -3.19 -13.90 -5.54
CA PRO A 100 -3.87 -14.76 -4.55
C PRO A 100 -3.90 -16.25 -4.92
N PHE A 101 -3.83 -16.58 -6.22
CA PHE A 101 -4.00 -17.97 -6.72
C PHE A 101 -2.82 -18.47 -7.57
N LYS A 102 -1.88 -17.62 -7.92
CA LYS A 102 -0.68 -18.00 -8.68
C LYS A 102 0.56 -17.73 -7.83
N SER A 103 1.58 -18.53 -7.97
CA SER A 103 2.88 -18.32 -7.31
C SER A 103 3.65 -17.18 -8.00
N LEU A 104 3.10 -15.94 -7.92
CA LEU A 104 3.65 -14.74 -8.53
C LEU A 104 3.69 -13.58 -7.54
N ALA A 105 4.83 -12.89 -7.48
CA ALA A 105 4.96 -11.57 -6.88
C ALA A 105 5.06 -10.50 -7.97
N ILE A 106 4.41 -9.35 -7.75
CA ILE A 106 4.41 -8.20 -8.66
C ILE A 106 5.04 -7.02 -7.93
N VAL A 107 5.98 -6.35 -8.57
CA VAL A 107 6.74 -5.22 -8.01
C VAL A 107 6.54 -3.99 -8.87
N SER A 108 6.32 -2.83 -8.24
CA SER A 108 6.27 -1.53 -8.92
C SER A 108 7.50 -0.71 -8.53
N ASN A 109 8.19 -0.16 -9.51
CA ASN A 109 9.36 0.69 -9.35
C ASN A 109 8.99 2.15 -9.68
N TYR A 110 9.01 3.02 -8.68
CA TYR A 110 8.56 4.41 -8.83
C TYR A 110 9.47 5.23 -9.77
N VAL A 111 10.78 5.23 -9.51
CA VAL A 111 11.72 6.10 -10.26
C VAL A 111 11.90 5.61 -11.69
N SER A 112 12.06 4.31 -11.91
CA SER A 112 12.20 3.77 -13.27
C SER A 112 10.88 3.62 -14.02
N GLY A 113 9.74 3.60 -13.33
CA GLY A 113 8.40 3.53 -13.92
C GLY A 113 8.11 2.21 -14.64
N ASN A 114 8.69 1.11 -14.17
CA ASN A 114 8.42 -0.24 -14.68
C ASN A 114 7.78 -1.13 -13.61
N ILE A 115 7.13 -2.19 -14.06
CA ILE A 115 6.61 -3.26 -13.20
C ILE A 115 7.27 -4.58 -13.55
N LEU A 116 7.46 -5.41 -12.53
CA LEU A 116 8.06 -6.73 -12.69
C LEU A 116 7.16 -7.81 -12.12
N SER A 117 7.20 -8.99 -12.71
CA SER A 117 6.64 -10.20 -12.14
C SER A 117 7.74 -11.23 -11.87
N PHE A 118 7.67 -11.86 -10.70
CA PHE A 118 8.58 -12.94 -10.30
C PHE A 118 7.76 -14.18 -9.97
N SER A 119 8.22 -15.35 -10.40
CA SER A 119 7.71 -16.59 -9.84
C SER A 119 8.08 -16.70 -8.36
N LEU A 120 7.23 -17.36 -7.58
CA LEU A 120 7.55 -17.76 -6.21
C LEU A 120 7.89 -19.25 -6.19
N ARG A 121 8.92 -19.61 -5.43
CA ARG A 121 9.35 -21.00 -5.25
C ARG A 121 8.41 -21.71 -4.26
N GLU A 122 8.49 -23.03 -4.22
CA GLU A 122 7.71 -23.86 -3.26
C GLU A 122 8.03 -23.53 -1.79
N ASP A 123 9.28 -23.09 -1.51
CA ASP A 123 9.71 -22.68 -0.17
C ASP A 123 9.30 -21.22 0.16
N GLY A 124 8.59 -20.52 -0.74
CA GLY A 124 8.18 -19.14 -0.62
C GLY A 124 9.24 -18.12 -1.06
N GLY A 125 10.43 -18.53 -1.45
CA GLY A 125 11.47 -17.62 -1.93
C GLY A 125 11.13 -16.99 -3.30
N ILE A 126 11.74 -15.84 -3.61
CA ILE A 126 11.65 -15.20 -4.93
C ILE A 126 12.35 -16.10 -5.97
N GLY A 127 11.64 -16.48 -7.00
CA GLY A 127 12.12 -17.32 -8.10
C GLY A 127 12.68 -16.53 -9.27
N ALA A 128 12.35 -16.96 -10.50
CA ALA A 128 12.79 -16.30 -11.72
C ALA A 128 12.02 -15.00 -11.98
N LEU A 129 12.67 -14.02 -12.61
CA LEU A 129 11.99 -12.91 -13.24
C LEU A 129 11.20 -13.44 -14.45
N CYS A 130 9.87 -13.25 -14.41
CA CYS A 130 8.97 -13.69 -15.49
C CYS A 130 8.81 -12.62 -16.56
N ASP A 131 8.63 -11.37 -16.14
CA ASP A 131 8.49 -10.23 -17.06
C ASP A 131 8.99 -8.93 -16.42
N ASP A 132 9.34 -7.97 -17.27
CA ASP A 132 9.76 -6.61 -16.95
C ASP A 132 9.07 -5.69 -17.96
N ARG A 133 8.09 -4.94 -17.47
CA ARG A 133 7.21 -4.14 -18.31
C ARG A 133 7.46 -2.65 -18.06
N GLN A 134 8.12 -1.98 -18.99
CA GLN A 134 8.35 -0.55 -18.96
C GLN A 134 7.11 0.20 -19.41
N HIS A 135 6.62 1.12 -18.56
CA HIS A 135 5.67 2.14 -18.97
C HIS A 135 6.39 3.30 -19.67
N THR A 136 5.67 4.07 -20.48
CA THR A 136 6.20 5.24 -21.18
C THR A 136 5.14 6.31 -21.27
N GLY A 137 5.47 7.55 -20.94
CA GLY A 137 4.56 8.68 -20.97
C GLY A 137 4.85 9.66 -19.84
N HIS A 138 4.03 10.69 -19.75
CA HIS A 138 4.07 11.72 -18.72
C HIS A 138 2.65 12.27 -18.49
N GLY A 139 2.45 12.99 -17.38
CA GLY A 139 1.22 13.72 -17.07
C GLY A 139 1.37 15.22 -17.29
N THR A 140 0.53 15.99 -16.59
CA THR A 140 0.43 17.44 -16.75
C THR A 140 1.32 18.21 -15.77
N ASP A 141 1.71 17.63 -14.63
CA ASP A 141 2.63 18.26 -13.68
C ASP A 141 4.08 18.05 -14.11
N ALA A 142 4.78 19.14 -14.43
CA ALA A 142 6.14 19.10 -14.95
C ALA A 142 7.22 18.62 -13.96
N VAL A 143 6.89 18.49 -12.68
CA VAL A 143 7.83 18.08 -11.63
C VAL A 143 7.51 16.69 -11.08
N ARG A 144 6.22 16.38 -10.92
CA ARG A 144 5.78 15.11 -10.32
C ARG A 144 5.34 14.07 -11.36
N GLN A 145 5.13 14.53 -12.60
CA GLN A 145 4.66 13.70 -13.70
C GLN A 145 5.50 13.93 -14.98
N GLU A 146 6.79 14.27 -14.80
CA GLU A 146 7.73 14.48 -15.89
C GLU A 146 7.99 13.19 -16.70
N GLN A 147 7.70 12.05 -16.10
CA GLN A 147 7.76 10.73 -16.70
C GLN A 147 6.76 9.78 -16.01
N GLN A 148 6.72 8.53 -16.43
CA GLN A 148 5.95 7.47 -15.79
C GLN A 148 6.48 7.17 -14.39
N HIS A 149 5.56 6.93 -13.43
CA HIS A 149 5.86 6.55 -12.05
C HIS A 149 4.87 5.49 -11.57
N THR A 150 5.18 4.22 -11.82
CA THR A 150 4.32 3.12 -11.33
C THR A 150 4.40 3.07 -9.81
N HIS A 151 3.27 3.34 -9.13
CA HIS A 151 3.24 3.45 -7.67
C HIS A 151 2.72 2.20 -6.98
N SER A 152 1.77 1.52 -7.58
CA SER A 152 1.25 0.25 -7.04
C SER A 152 0.80 -0.68 -8.15
N ALA A 153 0.84 -1.98 -7.86
CA ALA A 153 0.23 -3.03 -8.67
C ALA A 153 -0.60 -3.90 -7.74
N THR A 154 -1.91 -3.72 -7.74
CA THR A 154 -2.84 -4.44 -6.85
C THR A 154 -3.59 -5.49 -7.64
N VAL A 155 -3.45 -6.77 -7.26
CA VAL A 155 -4.21 -7.85 -7.88
C VAL A 155 -5.64 -7.80 -7.34
N GLU A 156 -6.63 -7.81 -8.24
CA GLU A 156 -8.02 -7.83 -7.82
C GLU A 156 -8.38 -9.16 -7.13
N PRO A 157 -9.36 -9.20 -6.21
CA PRO A 157 -9.62 -10.36 -5.35
C PRO A 157 -9.88 -11.67 -6.10
N CYS A 158 -10.51 -11.62 -7.29
CA CYS A 158 -10.74 -12.82 -8.11
C CYS A 158 -9.49 -13.30 -8.89
N GLY A 159 -8.37 -12.56 -8.85
CA GLY A 159 -7.09 -12.93 -9.47
C GLY A 159 -7.09 -12.89 -11.00
N ARG A 160 -8.01 -12.18 -11.65
CA ARG A 160 -8.06 -12.12 -13.12
C ARG A 160 -7.03 -11.15 -13.69
N TYR A 161 -6.75 -10.04 -12.98
CA TYR A 161 -5.79 -9.02 -13.39
C TYR A 161 -5.18 -8.28 -12.20
N ALA A 162 -4.06 -7.62 -12.45
CA ALA A 162 -3.51 -6.59 -11.58
C ALA A 162 -3.82 -5.20 -12.15
N ALA A 163 -4.28 -4.29 -11.29
CA ALA A 163 -4.43 -2.88 -11.61
C ALA A 163 -3.17 -2.12 -11.18
N VAL A 164 -2.50 -1.51 -12.14
CA VAL A 164 -1.24 -0.78 -11.96
C VAL A 164 -1.53 0.71 -12.00
N ALA A 165 -1.40 1.38 -10.88
CA ALA A 165 -1.52 2.82 -10.78
C ALA A 165 -0.20 3.48 -11.22
N ASP A 166 -0.25 4.27 -12.28
CA ASP A 166 0.88 5.06 -12.77
C ASP A 166 0.63 6.54 -12.48
N LEU A 167 1.22 7.00 -11.38
CA LEU A 167 1.09 8.38 -10.89
C LEU A 167 1.57 9.40 -11.93
N GLY A 168 2.67 9.07 -12.63
CA GLY A 168 3.30 9.96 -13.58
C GLY A 168 2.50 10.17 -14.88
N GLN A 169 1.48 9.34 -15.14
CA GLN A 169 0.72 9.41 -16.38
C GLN A 169 -0.77 9.72 -16.19
N ASP A 170 -1.27 9.81 -14.94
CA ASP A 170 -2.70 9.82 -14.64
C ASP A 170 -3.44 8.65 -15.30
N ARG A 171 -2.91 7.42 -15.13
CA ARG A 171 -3.46 6.21 -15.75
C ARG A 171 -3.48 5.05 -14.76
N VAL A 172 -4.45 4.16 -14.95
CA VAL A 172 -4.41 2.80 -14.38
C VAL A 172 -4.38 1.80 -15.53
N PHE A 173 -3.37 0.95 -15.54
CA PHE A 173 -3.20 -0.13 -16.51
C PHE A 173 -3.66 -1.44 -15.92
N LEU A 174 -4.43 -2.23 -16.68
CA LEU A 174 -4.86 -3.57 -16.25
C LEU A 174 -4.04 -4.63 -16.97
N TYR A 175 -3.44 -5.54 -16.21
CA TYR A 175 -2.65 -6.65 -16.75
C TYR A 175 -3.17 -7.98 -16.24
N ASP A 176 -3.47 -8.91 -17.12
CA ASP A 176 -3.57 -10.33 -16.79
C ASP A 176 -2.19 -11.01 -16.92
N PHE A 177 -2.14 -12.30 -16.64
CA PHE A 177 -0.90 -13.07 -16.62
C PHE A 177 -1.03 -14.32 -17.48
N ASP A 178 -0.07 -14.55 -18.37
CA ASP A 178 0.04 -15.81 -19.08
C ASP A 178 0.48 -16.99 -18.17
N ALA A 179 0.67 -18.16 -18.76
CA ALA A 179 1.06 -19.36 -17.99
C ALA A 179 2.46 -19.26 -17.39
N GLU A 180 3.33 -18.44 -17.96
CA GLU A 180 4.69 -18.17 -17.51
C GLU A 180 4.78 -16.98 -16.55
N GLY A 181 3.65 -16.34 -16.23
CA GLY A 181 3.55 -15.20 -15.34
C GLY A 181 3.92 -13.86 -15.97
N ARG A 182 3.93 -13.78 -17.32
CA ARG A 182 4.22 -12.55 -18.05
C ARG A 182 2.96 -11.68 -18.16
N PHE A 183 3.14 -10.38 -18.14
CA PHE A 183 2.06 -9.39 -18.25
C PHE A 183 1.46 -9.35 -19.65
N ARG A 184 0.13 -9.35 -19.71
CA ARG A 184 -0.64 -9.06 -20.93
C ARG A 184 -1.59 -7.90 -20.64
N LEU A 185 -1.41 -6.79 -21.35
CA LEU A 185 -2.25 -5.61 -21.20
C LEU A 185 -3.70 -5.93 -21.60
N CYS A 186 -4.66 -5.60 -20.74
CA CYS A 186 -6.09 -5.82 -20.90
C CYS A 186 -6.78 -4.51 -21.30
N GLY A 187 -7.13 -4.37 -22.57
CA GLY A 187 -7.83 -3.18 -23.05
C GLY A 187 -6.98 -1.91 -23.05
N ASN A 188 -7.66 -0.76 -23.02
CA ASN A 188 -7.03 0.55 -22.92
C ASN A 188 -6.79 0.92 -21.45
N PRO A 189 -5.74 1.70 -21.15
CA PRO A 189 -5.56 2.24 -19.82
C PRO A 189 -6.74 3.11 -19.39
N ILE A 190 -7.13 2.97 -18.12
CA ILE A 190 -8.17 3.79 -17.51
C ILE A 190 -7.60 5.19 -17.29
N VAL A 191 -8.30 6.20 -17.80
CA VAL A 191 -7.92 7.60 -17.66
C VAL A 191 -8.36 8.11 -16.29
N VAL A 192 -7.41 8.59 -15.52
CA VAL A 192 -7.65 9.36 -14.29
C VAL A 192 -7.62 10.84 -14.67
N PRO A 193 -8.41 11.72 -14.03
CA PRO A 193 -8.36 13.15 -14.33
C PRO A 193 -6.93 13.73 -14.21
N ASP A 194 -6.62 14.71 -15.02
CA ASP A 194 -5.27 15.28 -15.12
C ASP A 194 -4.80 15.88 -13.79
N GLY A 195 -3.57 15.58 -13.39
CA GLY A 195 -2.93 16.07 -12.17
C GLY A 195 -3.39 15.37 -10.87
N GLU A 196 -4.19 14.32 -10.97
CA GLU A 196 -4.64 13.57 -9.80
C GLU A 196 -3.53 12.67 -9.21
N GLY A 197 -2.72 12.04 -10.02
CA GLY A 197 -1.64 11.15 -9.59
C GLY A 197 -2.15 9.90 -8.87
N PRO A 198 -2.64 8.87 -9.59
CA PRO A 198 -3.13 7.62 -9.00
C PRO A 198 -2.03 6.92 -8.20
N ARG A 199 -2.36 6.47 -6.99
CA ARG A 199 -1.35 5.92 -6.05
C ARG A 199 -1.63 4.49 -5.61
N HIS A 200 -2.64 4.26 -4.81
CA HIS A 200 -3.05 2.94 -4.31
C HIS A 200 -4.52 2.66 -4.65
N ILE A 201 -4.86 1.38 -4.74
CA ILE A 201 -6.18 0.90 -5.11
C ILE A 201 -6.65 -0.15 -4.10
N ALA A 202 -7.88 0.01 -3.62
CA ALA A 202 -8.59 -1.00 -2.84
C ALA A 202 -9.80 -1.49 -3.63
N PHE A 203 -10.01 -2.81 -3.66
CA PHE A 203 -11.16 -3.43 -4.30
C PHE A 203 -12.20 -3.88 -3.27
N SER A 204 -13.48 -3.93 -3.68
CA SER A 204 -14.47 -4.76 -2.99
C SER A 204 -14.14 -6.25 -3.20
N SER A 205 -14.57 -7.10 -2.27
CA SER A 205 -14.27 -8.55 -2.32
C SER A 205 -14.84 -9.26 -3.56
N ASP A 206 -15.93 -8.74 -4.12
CA ASP A 206 -16.55 -9.22 -5.35
C ASP A 206 -15.88 -8.67 -6.64
N SER A 207 -14.85 -7.82 -6.49
CA SER A 207 -14.16 -7.12 -7.59
C SER A 207 -15.07 -6.23 -8.46
N ALA A 208 -16.27 -5.90 -7.99
CA ALA A 208 -17.21 -5.05 -8.73
C ALA A 208 -16.93 -3.56 -8.57
N HIS A 209 -16.18 -3.18 -7.55
CA HIS A 209 -15.84 -1.81 -7.23
C HIS A 209 -14.33 -1.66 -6.96
N ALA A 210 -13.76 -0.56 -7.46
CA ALA A 210 -12.41 -0.13 -7.16
C ALA A 210 -12.43 1.29 -6.56
N TYR A 211 -11.66 1.49 -5.50
CA TYR A 211 -11.47 2.77 -4.85
C TYR A 211 -10.00 3.15 -4.99
N LEU A 212 -9.74 4.19 -5.75
CA LEU A 212 -8.41 4.68 -6.08
C LEU A 212 -8.13 5.94 -5.28
N VAL A 213 -7.05 5.96 -4.50
CA VAL A 213 -6.56 7.19 -3.88
C VAL A 213 -5.62 7.91 -4.83
N THR A 214 -5.82 9.21 -4.99
CA THR A 214 -4.95 10.07 -5.82
C THR A 214 -4.04 10.90 -4.93
N GLU A 215 -2.73 10.76 -5.11
CA GLU A 215 -1.71 11.39 -4.26
C GLU A 215 -1.77 12.91 -4.35
N MET A 216 -1.76 13.42 -5.58
CA MET A 216 -1.67 14.86 -5.86
C MET A 216 -3.05 15.53 -5.77
N GLY A 217 -4.09 14.87 -6.27
CA GLY A 217 -5.46 15.36 -6.24
C GLY A 217 -6.07 15.39 -4.83
N ASN A 218 -5.65 14.48 -3.95
CA ASN A 218 -6.22 14.25 -2.62
C ASN A 218 -7.70 13.85 -2.68
N HIS A 219 -8.02 12.97 -3.62
CA HIS A 219 -9.36 12.42 -3.78
C HIS A 219 -9.37 10.89 -3.63
N VAL A 220 -10.54 10.38 -3.32
CA VAL A 220 -10.92 8.99 -3.57
C VAL A 220 -11.79 8.96 -4.82
N LEU A 221 -11.33 8.26 -5.85
CA LEU A 221 -12.10 7.99 -7.07
C LEU A 221 -12.74 6.61 -6.95
N HIS A 222 -14.06 6.56 -7.03
CA HIS A 222 -14.81 5.30 -7.02
C HIS A 222 -15.16 4.91 -8.45
N TYR A 223 -14.77 3.70 -8.83
CA TYR A 223 -15.09 3.07 -10.11
C TYR A 223 -15.98 1.85 -9.93
N THR A 224 -16.94 1.65 -10.83
CA THR A 224 -17.55 0.34 -11.05
C THR A 224 -16.71 -0.43 -12.05
N CYS A 225 -16.49 -1.72 -11.78
CA CYS A 225 -15.62 -2.59 -12.58
C CYS A 225 -16.45 -3.73 -13.19
N ARG A 226 -16.63 -3.72 -14.52
CA ARG A 226 -17.37 -4.77 -15.24
C ARG A 226 -16.55 -5.24 -16.43
N ASN A 227 -16.27 -6.54 -16.51
CA ASN A 227 -15.52 -7.14 -17.62
C ASN A 227 -14.19 -6.42 -17.93
N MET A 228 -13.45 -6.00 -16.89
CA MET A 228 -12.21 -5.20 -16.99
C MET A 228 -12.42 -3.78 -17.58
N GLU A 229 -13.65 -3.33 -17.70
CA GLU A 229 -13.98 -1.93 -17.98
C GLU A 229 -14.32 -1.24 -16.67
N TRP A 230 -13.73 -0.06 -16.46
CA TRP A 230 -13.94 0.76 -15.26
C TRP A 230 -14.66 2.04 -15.63
N GLU A 231 -15.74 2.33 -14.92
CA GLU A 231 -16.51 3.56 -15.06
C GLU A 231 -16.37 4.39 -13.79
N LEU A 232 -15.92 5.65 -13.92
CA LEU A 232 -15.84 6.58 -12.80
C LEU A 232 -17.24 7.00 -12.35
N VAL A 233 -17.58 6.69 -11.10
CA VAL A 233 -18.89 6.96 -10.50
C VAL A 233 -18.85 8.17 -9.58
N GLN A 234 -17.79 8.29 -8.76
CA GLN A 234 -17.66 9.37 -7.78
C GLN A 234 -16.22 9.88 -7.69
N THR A 235 -16.08 11.16 -7.41
CA THR A 235 -14.84 11.81 -6.96
C THR A 235 -15.12 12.47 -5.61
N LEU A 236 -14.42 12.04 -4.56
CA LEU A 236 -14.69 12.44 -3.17
C LEU A 236 -13.44 13.06 -2.53
N PRO A 237 -13.54 14.25 -1.91
CA PRO A 237 -12.41 14.93 -1.30
C PRO A 237 -12.01 14.27 0.02
N ILE A 238 -10.71 14.01 0.20
CA ILE A 238 -10.14 13.50 1.46
C ILE A 238 -10.01 14.62 2.49
N LEU A 239 -9.57 15.81 2.05
CA LEU A 239 -9.28 16.94 2.93
C LEU A 239 -10.55 17.64 3.43
N PRO A 240 -10.54 18.24 4.63
CA PRO A 240 -11.56 19.22 5.03
C PRO A 240 -11.65 20.38 4.03
N GLU A 241 -12.84 20.95 3.88
CA GLU A 241 -13.10 22.05 2.92
C GLU A 241 -12.31 23.32 3.23
N ASP A 242 -12.04 23.57 4.52
CA ASP A 242 -11.31 24.73 5.03
C ASP A 242 -9.80 24.48 5.19
N PHE A 243 -9.32 23.29 4.81
CA PHE A 243 -7.89 22.97 4.93
C PHE A 243 -7.09 23.55 3.77
N GLU A 244 -6.10 24.38 4.10
CA GLU A 244 -5.22 25.01 3.11
C GLU A 244 -4.28 23.97 2.48
N ARG A 245 -4.42 23.75 1.18
CA ARG A 245 -3.56 22.83 0.41
C ARG A 245 -2.23 23.50 0.07
N THR A 246 -1.17 22.78 0.36
CA THR A 246 0.19 23.08 -0.14
C THR A 246 0.68 21.92 -1.01
N PRO A 247 1.75 22.07 -1.80
CA PRO A 247 2.35 20.97 -2.57
C PRO A 247 2.82 19.79 -1.73
N LEU A 248 2.95 19.96 -0.41
CA LEU A 248 3.33 18.90 0.54
C LEU A 248 2.13 18.17 1.15
N VAL A 249 0.89 18.51 0.76
CA VAL A 249 -0.32 17.84 1.23
C VAL A 249 -0.70 16.77 0.22
N LEU A 250 -0.40 15.52 0.56
CA LEU A 250 -0.44 14.39 -0.36
C LEU A 250 -1.23 13.23 0.26
N ALA A 251 -2.25 12.74 -0.44
CA ALA A 251 -2.89 11.51 0.00
C ALA A 251 -1.92 10.30 -0.10
N ALA A 252 -2.20 9.24 0.62
CA ALA A 252 -1.25 8.13 0.67
C ALA A 252 -1.88 6.76 0.44
N ASP A 253 -2.65 6.26 1.37
CA ASP A 253 -3.11 4.88 1.35
C ASP A 253 -4.63 4.76 1.43
N ILE A 254 -5.18 3.62 1.02
CA ILE A 254 -6.61 3.38 0.97
C ILE A 254 -6.93 1.91 1.25
N HIS A 255 -7.92 1.68 2.11
CA HIS A 255 -8.41 0.34 2.44
C HIS A 255 -9.92 0.29 2.53
N VAL A 256 -10.50 -0.82 2.09
CA VAL A 256 -11.87 -1.23 2.43
C VAL A 256 -11.82 -2.00 3.74
N SER A 257 -12.73 -1.72 4.66
CA SER A 257 -12.81 -2.48 5.93
C SER A 257 -13.19 -3.94 5.67
N PRO A 258 -12.78 -4.90 6.54
CA PRO A 258 -13.08 -6.32 6.35
C PRO A 258 -14.59 -6.65 6.28
N ASP A 259 -15.42 -5.85 6.95
CA ASP A 259 -16.89 -5.93 6.90
C ASP A 259 -17.51 -5.26 5.66
N GLU A 260 -16.67 -4.69 4.79
CA GLU A 260 -17.03 -3.95 3.56
C GLU A 260 -17.97 -2.74 3.76
N LYS A 261 -18.20 -2.31 4.99
CA LYS A 261 -19.08 -1.17 5.29
C LYS A 261 -18.39 0.19 5.10
N PHE A 262 -17.05 0.24 5.09
CA PHE A 262 -16.31 1.50 5.08
C PHE A 262 -15.09 1.45 4.15
N VAL A 263 -14.76 2.63 3.62
CA VAL A 263 -13.49 2.91 2.92
C VAL A 263 -12.76 4.00 3.68
N TYR A 264 -11.46 3.82 3.89
CA TYR A 264 -10.59 4.74 4.60
C TYR A 264 -9.45 5.19 3.69
N ALA A 265 -9.14 6.50 3.71
CA ALA A 265 -8.02 7.06 2.97
C ALA A 265 -7.17 7.98 3.85
N SER A 266 -5.84 7.77 3.88
CA SER A 266 -4.92 8.58 4.67
C SER A 266 -4.36 9.75 3.86
N ASN A 267 -3.99 10.84 4.59
CA ASN A 267 -3.39 12.02 4.01
C ASN A 267 -2.19 12.50 4.83
N ARG A 268 -1.09 12.73 4.14
CA ARG A 268 0.17 13.30 4.64
C ARG A 268 0.09 14.84 4.55
N GLY A 269 0.48 15.52 5.60
CA GLY A 269 0.40 16.98 5.72
C GLY A 269 -0.84 17.44 6.49
N TRP A 270 -2.04 16.96 6.17
CA TRP A 270 -3.21 17.08 7.06
C TRP A 270 -3.10 16.11 8.24
N ASN A 271 -2.38 15.00 8.08
CA ASN A 271 -2.06 14.00 9.10
C ASN A 271 -3.29 13.29 9.67
N GLY A 272 -4.20 12.92 8.81
CA GLY A 272 -5.43 12.24 9.19
C GLY A 272 -5.85 11.15 8.23
N ILE A 273 -6.95 10.50 8.57
CA ILE A 273 -7.62 9.50 7.77
C ILE A 273 -9.08 9.91 7.62
N THR A 274 -9.58 9.90 6.40
CA THR A 274 -11.00 10.14 6.07
C THR A 274 -11.71 8.82 5.96
N ALA A 275 -12.84 8.70 6.65
CA ALA A 275 -13.72 7.55 6.63
C ALA A 275 -14.96 7.83 5.78
N TYR A 276 -15.30 6.90 4.91
CA TYR A 276 -16.51 6.91 4.09
C TYR A 276 -17.31 5.66 4.39
N HIS A 277 -18.62 5.80 4.55
CA HIS A 277 -19.56 4.68 4.56
C HIS A 277 -19.74 4.18 3.12
N ARG A 278 -19.63 2.88 2.93
CA ARG A 278 -19.85 2.20 1.65
C ARG A 278 -21.26 1.60 1.63
N ASN A 279 -22.09 2.10 0.73
CA ASN A 279 -23.44 1.58 0.52
C ASN A 279 -23.43 0.22 -0.21
N ALA A 280 -24.58 -0.44 -0.26
CA ALA A 280 -24.71 -1.75 -0.92
C ALA A 280 -24.41 -1.71 -2.43
N ASP A 281 -24.56 -0.55 -3.07
CA ASP A 281 -24.23 -0.31 -4.49
C ASP A 281 -22.78 0.16 -4.69
N GLY A 282 -21.97 0.12 -3.64
CA GLY A 282 -20.55 0.53 -3.64
C GLY A 282 -20.33 2.04 -3.52
N GLN A 283 -21.37 2.87 -3.59
CA GLN A 283 -21.22 4.32 -3.44
C GLN A 283 -20.78 4.70 -2.04
N LEU A 284 -19.99 5.78 -1.97
CA LEU A 284 -19.41 6.28 -0.74
C LEU A 284 -20.12 7.55 -0.25
N SER A 285 -20.32 7.65 1.05
CA SER A 285 -20.75 8.87 1.73
C SER A 285 -19.79 9.18 2.90
N LEU A 286 -19.45 10.45 3.09
CA LEU A 286 -18.52 10.88 4.13
C LEU A 286 -19.08 10.55 5.52
N CYS A 287 -18.33 9.79 6.33
CA CYS A 287 -18.61 9.58 7.75
C CYS A 287 -17.93 10.65 8.61
N GLY A 288 -16.65 10.87 8.36
CA GLY A 288 -15.87 11.82 9.13
C GLY A 288 -14.41 11.87 8.72
N ARG A 289 -13.68 12.79 9.32
CA ARG A 289 -12.26 13.04 9.12
C ARG A 289 -11.59 13.09 10.47
N TYR A 290 -10.60 12.22 10.70
CA TYR A 290 -10.03 12.01 12.02
C TYR A 290 -8.52 12.10 11.97
N GLN A 291 -7.91 12.67 13.02
CA GLN A 291 -6.46 12.68 13.17
C GLN A 291 -5.93 11.25 13.42
N CYS A 292 -4.78 10.93 12.86
CA CYS A 292 -4.19 9.60 12.98
C CYS A 292 -3.30 9.42 14.22
N GLY A 293 -3.09 10.47 15.01
CA GLY A 293 -2.26 10.43 16.22
C GLY A 293 -0.75 10.47 15.96
N GLY A 294 -0.33 10.89 14.77
CA GLY A 294 1.06 11.08 14.38
C GLY A 294 1.18 11.97 13.15
N GLU A 295 2.38 12.09 12.59
CA GLU A 295 2.66 12.91 11.42
C GLU A 295 3.08 12.07 10.21
N TRP A 296 2.52 12.42 9.04
CA TRP A 296 2.82 11.78 7.77
C TRP A 296 2.37 10.31 7.70
N PRO A 297 1.05 10.02 7.86
CA PRO A 297 0.49 8.66 7.80
C PRO A 297 0.59 8.09 6.39
N ARG A 298 1.75 7.48 6.07
CA ARG A 298 2.08 7.00 4.73
C ARG A 298 1.35 5.72 4.35
N ASN A 299 1.09 4.87 5.34
CA ASN A 299 0.37 3.61 5.18
C ASN A 299 -0.36 3.26 6.47
N PHE A 300 -1.40 2.48 6.38
CA PHE A 300 -2.13 1.92 7.52
C PHE A 300 -2.69 0.55 7.17
N CYS A 301 -3.08 -0.22 8.16
CA CYS A 301 -3.84 -1.44 7.97
C CYS A 301 -5.05 -1.49 8.91
N ILE A 302 -5.99 -2.35 8.59
CA ILE A 302 -7.17 -2.63 9.43
C ILE A 302 -7.05 -4.08 9.90
N SER A 303 -7.30 -4.34 11.20
CA SER A 303 -7.31 -5.72 11.71
C SER A 303 -8.37 -6.57 11.01
N PRO A 304 -8.19 -7.89 10.89
CA PRO A 304 -9.15 -8.77 10.22
C PRO A 304 -10.55 -8.75 10.83
N ASP A 305 -10.66 -8.55 12.15
CA ASP A 305 -11.94 -8.37 12.85
C ASP A 305 -12.53 -6.94 12.70
N GLY A 306 -11.77 -6.02 12.07
CA GLY A 306 -12.14 -4.63 11.87
C GLY A 306 -12.06 -3.75 13.12
N ALA A 307 -11.61 -4.25 14.26
CA ALA A 307 -11.62 -3.52 15.52
C ALA A 307 -10.49 -2.50 15.68
N TRP A 308 -9.43 -2.61 14.88
CA TRP A 308 -8.26 -1.76 14.96
C TRP A 308 -7.88 -1.18 13.60
N ILE A 309 -7.47 0.09 13.59
CA ILE A 309 -6.67 0.70 12.51
C ILE A 309 -5.26 0.94 13.07
N VAL A 310 -4.25 0.45 12.38
CA VAL A 310 -2.83 0.66 12.75
C VAL A 310 -2.18 1.52 11.70
N VAL A 311 -1.54 2.61 12.09
CA VAL A 311 -1.02 3.65 11.20
C VAL A 311 0.49 3.77 11.33
N ALA A 312 1.20 3.75 10.21
CA ALA A 312 2.62 4.06 10.13
C ALA A 312 2.80 5.55 9.84
N ASN A 313 3.31 6.30 10.85
CA ASN A 313 3.52 7.73 10.81
C ASN A 313 4.99 8.05 10.61
N GLN A 314 5.38 8.32 9.37
CA GLN A 314 6.78 8.44 8.96
C GLN A 314 7.53 9.54 9.72
N ASN A 315 6.99 10.77 9.76
CA ASN A 315 7.72 11.94 10.26
C ASN A 315 7.75 12.00 11.80
N SER A 316 6.69 11.58 12.48
CA SER A 316 6.73 11.45 13.95
C SER A 316 7.51 10.21 14.40
N GLY A 317 7.87 9.29 13.49
CA GLY A 317 8.61 8.07 13.85
C GLY A 317 7.81 7.15 14.76
N THR A 318 6.51 7.02 14.51
CA THR A 318 5.60 6.27 15.37
C THR A 318 4.69 5.33 14.58
N MET A 319 4.28 4.27 15.22
CA MET A 319 3.12 3.47 14.86
C MET A 319 2.00 3.77 15.86
N THR A 320 0.81 4.15 15.39
CA THR A 320 -0.35 4.39 16.24
C THR A 320 -1.42 3.33 16.04
N LEU A 321 -2.05 2.91 17.16
CA LEU A 321 -3.16 1.96 17.17
C LEU A 321 -4.43 2.70 17.56
N LEU A 322 -5.44 2.64 16.70
CA LEU A 322 -6.70 3.35 16.81
C LEU A 322 -7.84 2.33 16.94
N PRO A 323 -8.53 2.25 18.10
CA PRO A 323 -9.68 1.36 18.23
C PRO A 323 -10.83 1.88 17.36
N ARG A 324 -11.26 1.06 16.39
CA ARG A 324 -12.33 1.37 15.44
C ARG A 324 -13.69 0.89 15.96
N ASN A 325 -14.71 1.73 15.81
CA ASN A 325 -16.09 1.31 15.95
C ASN A 325 -16.59 0.71 14.62
N CYS A 326 -16.88 -0.59 14.59
CA CYS A 326 -17.30 -1.30 13.38
C CYS A 326 -18.70 -0.87 12.86
N GLU A 327 -19.52 -0.22 13.70
CA GLU A 327 -20.87 0.22 13.28
C GLU A 327 -20.85 1.65 12.69
N THR A 328 -20.01 2.54 13.24
CA THR A 328 -19.95 3.96 12.81
C THR A 328 -18.76 4.27 11.93
N GLY A 329 -17.76 3.39 11.86
CA GLY A 329 -16.50 3.63 11.14
C GLY A 329 -15.54 4.57 11.84
N GLU A 330 -15.92 5.16 12.96
CA GLU A 330 -15.15 6.14 13.71
C GLU A 330 -14.13 5.49 14.66
N TRP A 331 -13.13 6.27 15.07
CA TRP A 331 -12.30 5.95 16.23
C TRP A 331 -12.21 7.17 17.16
N ARG A 332 -12.16 6.90 18.47
CA ARG A 332 -11.99 7.94 19.50
C ARG A 332 -10.59 7.84 20.08
N ALA A 333 -10.11 8.97 20.57
CA ALA A 333 -8.74 9.29 20.92
C ALA A 333 -8.13 8.54 22.12
N SER A 334 -8.21 7.22 22.21
CA SER A 334 -7.24 6.45 23.00
C SER A 334 -6.18 5.89 22.07
N VAL A 335 -5.35 6.76 21.57
CA VAL A 335 -4.25 6.40 20.70
C VAL A 335 -3.17 5.71 21.53
N ARG A 336 -2.83 4.46 21.18
CA ARG A 336 -1.59 3.86 21.66
C ARG A 336 -0.50 4.15 20.65
N GLU A 337 0.58 4.71 21.12
CA GLU A 337 1.75 5.07 20.32
C GLU A 337 2.90 4.13 20.62
N VAL A 338 3.56 3.65 19.58
CA VAL A 338 4.76 2.82 19.64
C VAL A 338 5.84 3.49 18.81
N GLN A 339 7.03 3.69 19.39
CA GLN A 339 8.16 4.29 18.69
C GLN A 339 8.71 3.34 17.61
N VAL A 340 8.65 3.76 16.38
CA VAL A 340 9.19 3.09 15.19
C VAL A 340 9.71 4.16 14.25
N PRO A 341 11.01 4.50 14.33
CA PRO A 341 11.59 5.55 13.50
C PRO A 341 11.29 5.35 12.01
N GLN A 342 10.83 6.41 11.33
CA GLN A 342 10.54 6.39 9.90
C GLN A 342 9.61 5.25 9.46
N ALA A 343 8.59 4.92 10.25
CA ALA A 343 7.59 3.91 9.90
C ALA A 343 6.84 4.31 8.62
N VAL A 344 6.86 3.47 7.58
CA VAL A 344 6.27 3.80 6.26
C VAL A 344 5.31 2.75 5.71
N CYS A 345 5.32 1.55 6.27
CA CYS A 345 4.40 0.48 5.95
C CYS A 345 4.08 -0.34 7.19
N VAL A 346 2.83 -0.72 7.38
CA VAL A 346 2.42 -1.64 8.45
C VAL A 346 1.52 -2.73 7.89
N LEU A 347 1.78 -3.96 8.28
CA LEU A 347 1.07 -5.14 7.84
C LEU A 347 0.63 -5.96 9.05
N TRP A 348 -0.66 -6.30 9.09
CA TRP A 348 -1.23 -7.19 10.11
C TRP A 348 -1.23 -8.63 9.60
N THR A 349 -0.79 -9.57 10.44
CA THR A 349 -0.88 -11.01 10.16
C THR A 349 -1.43 -11.76 11.36
N GLU A 350 -2.17 -12.82 11.09
CA GLU A 350 -2.65 -13.78 12.08
C GLU A 350 -2.10 -15.17 11.77
N ASP A 351 -2.14 -16.04 12.79
CA ASP A 351 -1.76 -17.47 12.64
C ASP A 351 -2.87 -18.25 11.96
#